data_c959824537292901ecec36bde934a963
#
_entry.id   c959824537292901ecec36bde934a963
#
_cell.length_a   1.000
_cell.length_b   1.000
_cell.length_c   1.000
_cell.angle_alpha   90.00
_cell.angle_beta   90.00
_cell.angle_gamma   90.00
#
_symmetry.space_group_name_H-M   'P 1'
#
loop_
_entity.id
_entity.type
_entity.pdbx_description
1 polymer ?
#
loop_
_entity_poly.entity_id
_entity_poly.type
_entity_poly.pdbx_seq_one_letter_code
_entity_poly.pdbx_strand_id
1 'polypeptide(L)'
;HGDEKQETQAFWLALLQKIFGVEEPEKTISFERRDEVDDPKTGKSTTKFIDGYIPQTRVLIEQKGMDIDLRKGYRQSDGSLLSPYQQARRYGGYLPQSEQPRWIIVCNFREFHIHDMNRPNDEPEVLELVDLEKEYHRLQFIIDTTSDHIKKEMDISLKAGELVGVLYDAFLEQYQKPNDPETLKSLNALCVRLVFCLYAEDAGIFGRHLMFHDYLSAHEREARRALIDLFRVLDQKPEERDPYMDDDLAAFPYVNGGLFSDENIIIPRLNEEIVSLILRRASEDFDWSAISPTIFGAVFESTLNPETRRSGGMHYT
;
A
#
# COMPACT_ATOMS: atom_id res chain seq x y z
N HIS A 1 -41.58 -19.25 4.03
CA HIS A 1 -40.28 -19.86 3.81
C HIS A 1 -40.07 -20.03 2.31
N GLY A 2 -40.05 -18.92 1.61
CA GLY A 2 -39.74 -18.80 0.22
C GLY A 2 -38.23 -18.86 0.06
N ASP A 3 -37.80 -19.38 -1.05
CA ASP A 3 -36.49 -19.57 -1.57
C ASP A 3 -35.44 -18.61 -1.00
N GLU A 4 -34.63 -19.05 -0.04
CA GLU A 4 -33.49 -18.32 0.54
C GLU A 4 -32.64 -17.66 -0.56
N LYS A 5 -32.54 -18.32 -1.71
CA LYS A 5 -31.81 -17.84 -2.89
C LYS A 5 -32.48 -16.64 -3.57
N GLN A 6 -33.81 -16.63 -3.72
CA GLN A 6 -34.53 -15.48 -4.30
C GLN A 6 -34.50 -14.27 -3.37
N GLU A 7 -34.61 -14.49 -2.06
CA GLU A 7 -34.48 -13.42 -1.06
C GLU A 7 -33.08 -12.83 -1.06
N THR A 8 -32.04 -13.65 -1.19
CA THR A 8 -30.64 -13.22 -1.31
C THR A 8 -30.43 -12.32 -2.53
N GLN A 9 -30.86 -12.75 -3.71
CA GLN A 9 -30.70 -11.96 -4.92
C GLN A 9 -31.46 -10.64 -4.84
N ALA A 10 -32.72 -10.67 -4.39
CA ALA A 10 -33.54 -9.47 -4.25
C ALA A 10 -32.95 -8.47 -3.25
N PHE A 11 -32.38 -8.96 -2.15
CA PHE A 11 -31.75 -8.14 -1.12
C PHE A 11 -30.51 -7.41 -1.68
N TRP A 12 -29.58 -8.13 -2.29
CA TRP A 12 -28.32 -7.55 -2.78
C TRP A 12 -28.55 -6.63 -3.99
N LEU A 13 -29.47 -6.96 -4.89
CA LEU A 13 -29.86 -6.07 -5.98
C LEU A 13 -30.49 -4.77 -5.44
N ALA A 14 -31.39 -4.88 -4.44
CA ALA A 14 -31.98 -3.72 -3.82
C ALA A 14 -30.95 -2.85 -3.08
N LEU A 15 -29.98 -3.47 -2.40
CA LEU A 15 -28.88 -2.77 -1.72
C LEU A 15 -28.06 -1.97 -2.72
N LEU A 16 -27.60 -2.61 -3.79
CA LEU A 16 -26.82 -1.96 -4.85
C LEU A 16 -27.57 -0.81 -5.50
N GLN A 17 -28.86 -1.00 -5.82
CA GLN A 17 -29.65 0.00 -6.52
C GLN A 17 -30.08 1.16 -5.60
N LYS A 18 -30.63 0.85 -4.41
CA LYS A 18 -31.27 1.85 -3.56
C LYS A 18 -30.32 2.60 -2.65
N ILE A 19 -29.25 1.93 -2.19
CA ILE A 19 -28.27 2.52 -1.27
C ILE A 19 -27.09 3.09 -2.04
N PHE A 20 -26.58 2.37 -3.04
CA PHE A 20 -25.39 2.75 -3.78
C PHE A 20 -25.67 3.38 -5.16
N GLY A 21 -26.94 3.44 -5.60
CA GLY A 21 -27.30 4.10 -6.86
C GLY A 21 -26.82 3.40 -8.13
N VAL A 22 -26.53 2.09 -8.05
CA VAL A 22 -26.10 1.31 -9.22
C VAL A 22 -27.30 1.15 -10.17
N GLU A 23 -27.18 1.63 -11.41
CA GLU A 23 -28.27 1.61 -12.38
C GLU A 23 -28.62 0.20 -12.85
N GLU A 24 -27.64 -0.65 -13.07
CA GLU A 24 -27.78 -2.04 -13.56
C GLU A 24 -27.12 -3.03 -12.59
N PRO A 25 -27.70 -3.23 -11.38
CA PRO A 25 -27.08 -4.05 -10.36
C PRO A 25 -26.91 -5.53 -10.77
N GLU A 26 -27.77 -6.03 -11.65
CA GLU A 26 -27.67 -7.40 -12.21
C GLU A 26 -26.46 -7.62 -13.10
N LYS A 27 -25.82 -6.54 -13.62
CA LYS A 27 -24.56 -6.61 -14.36
C LYS A 27 -23.34 -6.46 -13.45
N THR A 28 -23.55 -5.95 -12.24
CA THR A 28 -22.49 -5.66 -11.27
C THR A 28 -22.18 -6.89 -10.41
N ILE A 29 -23.19 -7.68 -10.03
CA ILE A 29 -23.05 -8.84 -9.17
C ILE A 29 -23.43 -10.13 -9.90
N SER A 30 -22.63 -11.16 -9.76
CA SER A 30 -22.93 -12.51 -10.23
C SER A 30 -23.39 -13.37 -9.07
N PHE A 31 -24.56 -14.00 -9.20
CA PHE A 31 -25.09 -14.92 -8.21
C PHE A 31 -24.89 -16.38 -8.61
N GLU A 32 -24.81 -17.25 -7.62
CA GLU A 32 -24.69 -18.73 -7.83
C GLU A 32 -23.58 -19.10 -8.81
N ARG A 33 -22.44 -18.43 -8.71
CA ARG A 33 -21.29 -18.76 -9.54
C ARG A 33 -20.87 -20.21 -9.25
N ARG A 34 -20.80 -20.99 -10.31
CA ARG A 34 -20.41 -22.41 -10.25
C ARG A 34 -18.92 -22.52 -10.54
N ASP A 35 -18.19 -23.01 -9.58
CA ASP A 35 -16.80 -23.39 -9.79
C ASP A 35 -16.66 -24.91 -9.62
N GLU A 36 -16.14 -25.58 -10.66
CA GLU A 36 -15.79 -26.99 -10.59
C GLU A 36 -14.45 -27.12 -9.86
N VAL A 37 -14.52 -27.81 -8.72
CA VAL A 37 -13.33 -28.02 -7.87
C VAL A 37 -13.00 -29.51 -7.92
N ASP A 38 -11.82 -29.82 -8.45
CA ASP A 38 -11.29 -31.19 -8.40
C ASP A 38 -10.74 -31.47 -6.98
N ASP A 39 -11.28 -32.45 -6.33
CA ASP A 39 -10.72 -32.93 -5.06
C ASP A 39 -9.41 -33.67 -5.33
N PRO A 40 -8.27 -33.12 -4.89
CA PRO A 40 -6.97 -33.74 -5.15
C PRO A 40 -6.78 -35.13 -4.52
N LYS A 41 -7.64 -35.50 -3.55
CA LYS A 41 -7.57 -36.80 -2.88
C LYS A 41 -8.44 -37.88 -3.56
N THR A 42 -9.56 -37.47 -4.15
CA THR A 42 -10.53 -38.41 -4.71
C THR A 42 -10.63 -38.35 -6.23
N GLY A 43 -10.06 -37.34 -6.88
CA GLY A 43 -10.16 -37.08 -8.33
C GLY A 43 -11.61 -36.81 -8.80
N LYS A 44 -12.53 -36.54 -7.88
CA LYS A 44 -13.92 -36.23 -8.21
C LYS A 44 -14.08 -34.69 -8.27
N SER A 45 -14.64 -34.24 -9.36
CA SER A 45 -15.07 -32.83 -9.50
C SER A 45 -16.35 -32.61 -8.67
N THR A 46 -16.32 -31.62 -7.80
CA THR A 46 -17.48 -31.17 -7.03
C THR A 46 -17.78 -29.73 -7.38
N THR A 47 -19.04 -29.49 -7.75
CA THR A 47 -19.50 -28.09 -8.01
C THR A 47 -19.70 -27.38 -6.68
N LYS A 48 -19.05 -26.24 -6.51
CA LYS A 48 -19.25 -25.33 -5.39
C LYS A 48 -19.96 -24.08 -5.89
N PHE A 49 -20.76 -23.49 -5.01
CA PHE A 49 -21.55 -22.31 -5.33
C PHE A 49 -21.09 -21.18 -4.44
N ILE A 50 -20.82 -20.03 -5.04
CA ILE A 50 -20.60 -18.75 -4.37
C ILE A 50 -21.92 -18.00 -4.45
N ASP A 51 -22.47 -17.58 -3.29
CA ASP A 51 -23.78 -16.95 -3.24
C ASP A 51 -23.83 -15.61 -4.01
N GLY A 52 -22.76 -14.80 -3.89
CA GLY A 52 -22.58 -13.62 -4.68
C GLY A 52 -21.11 -13.24 -4.90
N TYR A 53 -20.81 -12.70 -6.08
CA TYR A 53 -19.48 -12.19 -6.40
C TYR A 53 -19.54 -10.93 -7.25
N ILE A 54 -18.78 -9.91 -6.86
CA ILE A 54 -18.67 -8.63 -7.59
C ILE A 54 -17.27 -8.56 -8.21
N PRO A 55 -17.13 -8.78 -9.53
CA PRO A 55 -15.82 -8.91 -10.17
C PRO A 55 -14.96 -7.64 -10.10
N GLN A 56 -15.57 -6.46 -10.25
CA GLN A 56 -14.86 -5.18 -10.32
C GLN A 56 -14.11 -4.85 -9.02
N THR A 57 -14.72 -5.14 -7.89
CA THR A 57 -14.19 -4.85 -6.55
C THR A 57 -13.66 -6.12 -5.85
N ARG A 58 -13.82 -7.29 -6.49
CA ARG A 58 -13.43 -8.59 -5.96
C ARG A 58 -14.04 -8.87 -4.58
N VAL A 59 -15.31 -8.53 -4.42
CA VAL A 59 -16.08 -8.82 -3.22
C VAL A 59 -16.77 -10.18 -3.36
N LEU A 60 -16.45 -11.11 -2.47
CA LEU A 60 -17.15 -12.37 -2.34
C LEU A 60 -18.18 -12.27 -1.22
N ILE A 61 -19.39 -12.71 -1.50
CA ILE A 61 -20.54 -12.67 -0.57
C ILE A 61 -20.94 -14.10 -0.22
N GLU A 62 -21.03 -14.36 1.06
CA GLU A 62 -21.63 -15.57 1.63
C GLU A 62 -22.89 -15.17 2.40
N GLN A 63 -24.04 -15.59 1.91
CA GLN A 63 -25.32 -15.28 2.51
C GLN A 63 -25.83 -16.43 3.38
N LYS A 64 -26.37 -16.11 4.54
CA LYS A 64 -26.98 -17.07 5.46
C LYS A 64 -28.37 -16.62 5.85
N GLY A 65 -29.18 -17.57 6.29
CA GLY A 65 -30.50 -17.28 6.85
C GLY A 65 -30.39 -16.47 8.14
N MET A 66 -31.46 -15.73 8.46
CA MET A 66 -31.53 -14.75 9.56
C MET A 66 -31.21 -15.36 10.95
N ASP A 67 -31.44 -16.65 11.12
CA ASP A 67 -31.25 -17.35 12.40
C ASP A 67 -29.83 -17.95 12.56
N ILE A 68 -28.98 -17.79 11.56
CA ILE A 68 -27.61 -18.30 11.58
C ILE A 68 -26.69 -17.31 12.29
N ASP A 69 -25.96 -17.82 13.30
CA ASP A 69 -24.89 -17.07 13.96
C ASP A 69 -23.63 -17.11 13.10
N LEU A 70 -23.21 -15.97 12.58
CA LEU A 70 -22.10 -15.87 11.63
C LEU A 70 -20.73 -16.23 12.23
N ARG A 71 -20.62 -16.30 13.55
CA ARG A 71 -19.37 -16.63 14.26
C ARG A 71 -19.21 -18.13 14.51
N LYS A 72 -20.32 -18.89 14.47
CA LYS A 72 -20.30 -20.33 14.77
C LYS A 72 -19.92 -21.17 13.57
N GLY A 73 -19.28 -22.30 13.84
CA GLY A 73 -19.03 -23.34 12.85
C GLY A 73 -20.27 -24.22 12.64
N TYR A 74 -20.56 -24.51 11.36
CA TYR A 74 -21.64 -25.38 10.93
C TYR A 74 -21.10 -26.57 10.14
N ARG A 75 -21.74 -27.74 10.28
CA ARG A 75 -21.32 -28.94 9.60
C ARG A 75 -21.62 -28.86 8.11
N GLN A 76 -20.59 -28.98 7.31
CA GLN A 76 -20.68 -28.99 5.85
C GLN A 76 -21.05 -30.34 5.31
N SER A 77 -21.41 -30.43 4.01
CA SER A 77 -21.74 -31.69 3.33
C SER A 77 -20.59 -32.70 3.31
N ASP A 78 -19.34 -32.23 3.38
CA ASP A 78 -18.12 -33.04 3.47
C ASP A 78 -17.77 -33.45 4.91
N GLY A 79 -18.62 -33.09 5.89
CA GLY A 79 -18.44 -33.38 7.30
C GLY A 79 -17.52 -32.40 8.05
N SER A 80 -16.88 -31.46 7.37
CA SER A 80 -16.07 -30.41 8.01
C SER A 80 -16.96 -29.44 8.80
N LEU A 81 -16.37 -28.85 9.88
CA LEU A 81 -17.02 -27.81 10.68
C LEU A 81 -16.40 -26.46 10.32
N LEU A 82 -17.16 -25.63 9.61
CA LEU A 82 -16.69 -24.31 9.15
C LEU A 82 -17.66 -23.22 9.54
N SER A 83 -17.13 -22.07 9.96
CA SER A 83 -17.94 -20.84 10.02
C SER A 83 -18.28 -20.36 8.59
N PRO A 84 -19.31 -19.53 8.43
CA PRO A 84 -19.63 -18.96 7.12
C PRO A 84 -18.44 -18.23 6.48
N TYR A 85 -17.63 -17.51 7.25
CA TYR A 85 -16.38 -16.92 6.75
C TYR A 85 -15.37 -17.96 6.27
N GLN A 86 -15.14 -19.01 7.05
CA GLN A 86 -14.21 -20.09 6.66
C GLN A 86 -14.68 -20.80 5.39
N GLN A 87 -15.99 -20.96 5.23
CA GLN A 87 -16.61 -21.50 4.03
C GLN A 87 -16.35 -20.60 2.82
N ALA A 88 -16.63 -19.30 2.94
CA ALA A 88 -16.41 -18.31 1.90
C ALA A 88 -14.92 -18.19 1.52
N ARG A 89 -14.03 -18.15 2.51
CA ARG A 89 -12.57 -18.11 2.30
C ARG A 89 -12.07 -19.34 1.56
N ARG A 90 -12.60 -20.53 1.90
CA ARG A 90 -12.27 -21.78 1.21
C ARG A 90 -12.69 -21.72 -0.26
N TYR A 91 -13.88 -21.20 -0.57
CA TYR A 91 -14.36 -21.07 -1.94
C TYR A 91 -13.59 -20.02 -2.73
N GLY A 92 -13.31 -18.88 -2.12
CA GLY A 92 -12.48 -17.84 -2.71
C GLY A 92 -11.07 -18.32 -3.09
N GLY A 93 -10.52 -19.28 -2.34
CA GLY A 93 -9.21 -19.88 -2.63
C GLY A 93 -9.16 -20.75 -3.90
N TYR A 94 -10.31 -21.17 -4.44
CA TYR A 94 -10.38 -21.91 -5.71
C TYR A 94 -10.49 -21.00 -6.94
N LEU A 95 -10.80 -19.72 -6.74
CA LEU A 95 -10.85 -18.77 -7.83
C LEU A 95 -9.43 -18.49 -8.41
N PRO A 96 -9.34 -18.18 -9.72
CA PRO A 96 -8.08 -17.74 -10.33
C PRO A 96 -7.45 -16.59 -9.53
N GLN A 97 -6.14 -16.49 -9.53
CA GLN A 97 -5.41 -15.47 -8.76
C GLN A 97 -5.90 -14.03 -9.05
N SER A 98 -6.28 -13.74 -10.28
CA SER A 98 -6.85 -12.43 -10.68
C SER A 98 -8.23 -12.16 -10.10
N GLU A 99 -8.95 -13.21 -9.68
CA GLU A 99 -10.32 -13.15 -9.16
C GLU A 99 -10.40 -13.48 -7.67
N GLN A 100 -9.27 -13.74 -7.01
CA GLN A 100 -9.27 -13.96 -5.57
C GLN A 100 -9.86 -12.76 -4.85
N PRO A 101 -10.76 -12.99 -3.85
CA PRO A 101 -11.47 -11.92 -3.20
C PRO A 101 -10.53 -10.97 -2.48
N ARG A 102 -10.74 -9.68 -2.66
CA ARG A 102 -10.14 -8.61 -1.85
C ARG A 102 -10.89 -8.44 -0.54
N TRP A 103 -12.21 -8.65 -0.59
CA TRP A 103 -13.11 -8.58 0.53
C TRP A 103 -14.01 -9.81 0.58
N ILE A 104 -14.32 -10.28 1.78
CA ILE A 104 -15.36 -11.28 2.01
C ILE A 104 -16.42 -10.65 2.93
N ILE A 105 -17.65 -10.63 2.47
CA ILE A 105 -18.80 -10.22 3.27
C ILE A 105 -19.62 -11.47 3.61
N VAL A 106 -19.83 -11.69 4.89
CA VAL A 106 -20.77 -12.68 5.37
C VAL A 106 -22.00 -11.97 5.93
N CYS A 107 -23.20 -12.30 5.46
CA CYS A 107 -24.43 -11.62 5.83
C CYS A 107 -25.52 -12.64 6.21
N ASN A 108 -26.38 -12.26 7.18
CA ASN A 108 -27.55 -13.05 7.58
C ASN A 108 -28.85 -12.24 7.61
N PHE A 109 -28.95 -11.15 6.85
CA PHE A 109 -30.06 -10.18 6.85
C PHE A 109 -30.25 -9.39 8.15
N ARG A 110 -29.36 -9.52 9.13
CA ARG A 110 -29.31 -8.74 10.36
C ARG A 110 -28.03 -7.95 10.49
N GLU A 111 -26.93 -8.58 10.14
CA GLU A 111 -25.59 -8.02 10.24
C GLU A 111 -24.71 -8.44 9.06
N PHE A 112 -23.72 -7.61 8.77
CA PHE A 112 -22.66 -7.84 7.81
C PHE A 112 -21.36 -8.00 8.59
N HIS A 113 -20.65 -9.11 8.37
CA HIS A 113 -19.27 -9.29 8.81
C HIS A 113 -18.35 -9.05 7.62
N ILE A 114 -17.58 -7.99 7.69
CA ILE A 114 -16.70 -7.51 6.61
C ILE A 114 -15.27 -7.95 6.93
N HIS A 115 -14.70 -8.82 6.10
CA HIS A 115 -13.35 -9.33 6.26
C HIS A 115 -12.43 -8.75 5.19
N ASP A 116 -11.35 -8.10 5.61
CA ASP A 116 -10.28 -7.61 4.75
C ASP A 116 -9.29 -8.75 4.46
N MET A 117 -9.18 -9.18 3.21
CA MET A 117 -8.30 -10.28 2.82
C MET A 117 -6.82 -9.90 2.76
N ASN A 118 -6.47 -8.62 2.89
CA ASN A 118 -5.10 -8.20 3.19
C ASN A 118 -4.73 -8.49 4.66
N ARG A 119 -5.74 -8.65 5.53
CA ARG A 119 -5.58 -8.96 6.97
C ARG A 119 -6.55 -10.09 7.36
N PRO A 120 -6.39 -11.29 6.76
CA PRO A 120 -7.39 -12.35 6.84
C PRO A 120 -7.54 -13.00 8.22
N ASN A 121 -6.71 -12.66 9.17
CA ASN A 121 -6.73 -13.17 10.54
C ASN A 121 -7.24 -12.15 11.56
N ASP A 122 -7.54 -10.92 11.12
CA ASP A 122 -8.13 -9.90 11.98
C ASP A 122 -9.61 -10.20 12.22
N GLU A 123 -10.15 -9.67 13.33
CA GLU A 123 -11.58 -9.72 13.60
C GLU A 123 -12.34 -8.95 12.50
N PRO A 124 -13.52 -9.44 12.08
CA PRO A 124 -14.31 -8.74 11.08
C PRO A 124 -14.83 -7.41 11.61
N GLU A 125 -14.94 -6.45 10.72
CA GLU A 125 -15.75 -5.27 10.97
C GLU A 125 -17.23 -5.67 10.89
N VAL A 126 -18.01 -5.35 11.93
CA VAL A 126 -19.42 -5.71 12.01
C VAL A 126 -20.30 -4.47 11.79
N LEU A 127 -21.26 -4.58 10.87
CA LEU A 127 -22.26 -3.58 10.59
C LEU A 127 -23.65 -4.20 10.76
N GLU A 128 -24.47 -3.67 11.64
CA GLU A 128 -25.86 -4.10 11.77
C GLU A 128 -26.73 -3.52 10.65
N LEU A 129 -27.68 -4.30 10.14
CA LEU A 129 -28.55 -3.83 9.06
C LEU A 129 -29.38 -2.60 9.47
N VAL A 130 -29.74 -2.47 10.75
CA VAL A 130 -30.49 -1.33 11.28
C VAL A 130 -29.69 -0.02 11.22
N ASP A 131 -28.37 -0.08 11.21
CA ASP A 131 -27.50 1.08 11.14
C ASP A 131 -27.05 1.41 9.72
N LEU A 132 -27.44 0.59 8.74
CA LEU A 132 -27.01 0.72 7.35
C LEU A 132 -27.32 2.11 6.76
N GLU A 133 -28.46 2.70 7.09
CA GLU A 133 -28.85 4.04 6.60
C GLU A 133 -27.81 5.12 7.00
N LYS A 134 -27.22 4.99 8.17
CA LYS A 134 -26.22 5.94 8.69
C LYS A 134 -24.80 5.57 8.34
N GLU A 135 -24.50 4.28 8.25
CA GLU A 135 -23.15 3.74 8.15
C GLU A 135 -22.88 3.04 6.80
N TYR A 136 -23.71 3.28 5.77
CA TYR A 136 -23.58 2.65 4.45
C TYR A 136 -22.19 2.87 3.81
N HIS A 137 -21.52 3.98 4.17
CA HIS A 137 -20.18 4.30 3.68
C HIS A 137 -19.15 3.22 4.01
N ARG A 138 -19.37 2.42 5.06
CA ARG A 138 -18.52 1.29 5.44
C ARG A 138 -18.56 0.13 4.42
N LEU A 139 -19.61 0.08 3.60
CA LEU A 139 -19.76 -0.85 2.47
C LEU A 139 -19.46 -0.20 1.11
N GLN A 140 -18.96 1.04 1.08
CA GLN A 140 -18.68 1.77 -0.16
C GLN A 140 -17.74 1.02 -1.11
N PHE A 141 -16.81 0.21 -0.56
CA PHE A 141 -15.89 -0.61 -1.33
C PHE A 141 -16.57 -1.65 -2.23
N ILE A 142 -17.86 -1.92 -2.04
CA ILE A 142 -18.63 -2.84 -2.90
C ILE A 142 -18.71 -2.32 -4.34
N ILE A 143 -18.81 -0.99 -4.49
CA ILE A 143 -18.98 -0.33 -5.79
C ILE A 143 -17.76 0.50 -6.23
N ASP A 144 -16.87 0.86 -5.29
CA ASP A 144 -15.80 1.81 -5.52
C ASP A 144 -14.43 1.14 -5.46
N THR A 145 -13.81 0.96 -6.62
CA THR A 145 -12.45 0.47 -6.77
C THR A 145 -11.40 1.54 -6.44
N THR A 146 -11.79 2.82 -6.53
CA THR A 146 -10.90 3.97 -6.35
C THR A 146 -10.54 4.18 -4.88
N SER A 147 -11.46 3.87 -3.95
CA SER A 147 -11.22 4.08 -2.52
C SER A 147 -10.08 3.24 -1.96
N ASP A 148 -9.91 2.01 -2.41
CA ASP A 148 -8.82 1.12 -1.97
C ASP A 148 -7.47 1.57 -2.54
N HIS A 149 -7.45 2.04 -3.77
CA HIS A 149 -6.25 2.59 -4.39
C HIS A 149 -5.83 3.88 -3.69
N ILE A 150 -6.76 4.79 -3.46
CA ILE A 150 -6.51 6.06 -2.76
C ILE A 150 -6.06 5.81 -1.31
N LYS A 151 -6.72 4.91 -0.56
CA LYS A 151 -6.30 4.55 0.80
C LYS A 151 -4.91 3.96 0.83
N LYS A 152 -4.59 3.07 -0.10
CA LYS A 152 -3.25 2.47 -0.21
C LYS A 152 -2.20 3.53 -0.56
N GLU A 153 -2.49 4.43 -1.49
CA GLU A 153 -1.61 5.55 -1.82
C GLU A 153 -1.43 6.50 -0.63
N MET A 154 -2.50 6.80 0.11
CA MET A 154 -2.43 7.61 1.33
C MET A 154 -1.58 6.94 2.42
N ASP A 155 -1.77 5.65 2.67
CA ASP A 155 -0.99 4.89 3.67
C ASP A 155 0.51 4.88 3.30
N ILE A 156 0.82 4.66 2.04
CA ILE A 156 2.21 4.67 1.54
C ILE A 156 2.80 6.08 1.69
N SER A 157 2.04 7.11 1.33
CA SER A 157 2.47 8.51 1.44
C SER A 157 2.72 8.91 2.89
N LEU A 158 1.86 8.46 3.82
CA LEU A 158 2.01 8.72 5.24
C LEU A 158 3.31 8.08 5.77
N LYS A 159 3.54 6.81 5.44
CA LYS A 159 4.77 6.10 5.83
C LYS A 159 6.02 6.75 5.25
N ALA A 160 5.97 7.17 3.99
CA ALA A 160 7.07 7.92 3.37
C ALA A 160 7.36 9.23 4.11
N GLY A 161 6.31 10.01 4.42
CA GLY A 161 6.44 11.25 5.17
C GLY A 161 7.03 11.05 6.57
N GLU A 162 6.59 10.01 7.29
CA GLU A 162 7.14 9.63 8.59
C GLU A 162 8.63 9.27 8.48
N LEU A 163 9.00 8.49 7.47
CA LEU A 163 10.38 8.06 7.25
C LEU A 163 11.28 9.24 6.90
N VAL A 164 10.83 10.15 6.04
CA VAL A 164 11.55 11.40 5.73
C VAL A 164 11.69 12.26 6.97
N GLY A 165 10.66 12.32 7.83
CA GLY A 165 10.71 13.01 9.11
C GLY A 165 11.79 12.46 10.04
N VAL A 166 11.86 11.13 10.18
CA VAL A 166 12.88 10.45 10.98
C VAL A 166 14.30 10.72 10.45
N LEU A 167 14.49 10.64 9.12
CA LEU A 167 15.77 10.96 8.48
C LEU A 167 16.18 12.41 8.72
N TYR A 168 15.24 13.33 8.56
CA TYR A 168 15.48 14.75 8.79
C TYR A 168 15.93 15.02 10.23
N ASP A 169 15.22 14.49 11.22
CA ASP A 169 15.55 14.71 12.63
C ASP A 169 16.91 14.10 12.98
N ALA A 170 17.20 12.89 12.48
CA ALA A 170 18.49 12.25 12.66
C ALA A 170 19.65 13.06 12.05
N PHE A 171 19.46 13.64 10.87
CA PHE A 171 20.46 14.53 10.29
C PHE A 171 20.60 15.85 11.05
N LEU A 172 19.48 16.46 11.47
CA LEU A 172 19.48 17.74 12.18
C LEU A 172 20.34 17.69 13.45
N GLU A 173 20.30 16.58 14.18
CA GLU A 173 21.10 16.33 15.39
C GLU A 173 22.61 16.32 15.12
N GLN A 174 23.04 16.06 13.89
CA GLN A 174 24.47 16.05 13.52
C GLN A 174 25.03 17.44 13.16
N TYR A 175 24.17 18.43 12.94
CA TYR A 175 24.62 19.77 12.62
C TYR A 175 25.03 20.55 13.88
N GLN A 176 26.13 21.28 13.80
CA GLN A 176 26.63 22.12 14.91
C GLN A 176 25.73 23.31 15.22
N LYS A 177 25.00 23.81 14.22
CA LYS A 177 24.12 24.97 14.34
C LYS A 177 22.74 24.66 13.75
N PRO A 178 21.91 23.88 14.44
CA PRO A 178 20.65 23.36 13.87
C PRO A 178 19.61 24.43 13.53
N ASN A 179 19.72 25.62 14.11
CA ASN A 179 18.78 26.73 13.87
C ASN A 179 19.29 27.75 12.85
N ASP A 180 20.47 27.55 12.28
CA ASP A 180 21.04 28.46 11.30
C ASP A 180 20.32 28.29 9.94
N PRO A 181 19.93 29.39 9.24
CA PRO A 181 19.24 29.31 7.96
C PRO A 181 19.99 28.51 6.88
N GLU A 182 21.31 28.63 6.81
CA GLU A 182 22.14 27.89 5.86
C GLU A 182 22.18 26.39 6.19
N THR A 183 22.17 26.05 7.47
CA THR A 183 22.05 24.67 7.94
C THR A 183 20.71 24.09 7.52
N LEU A 184 19.61 24.79 7.75
CA LEU A 184 18.27 24.32 7.36
C LEU A 184 18.13 24.17 5.85
N LYS A 185 18.70 25.10 5.06
CA LYS A 185 18.76 24.98 3.59
C LYS A 185 19.53 23.74 3.17
N SER A 186 20.70 23.49 3.76
CA SER A 186 21.53 22.32 3.47
C SER A 186 20.85 21.02 3.84
N LEU A 187 20.21 20.98 5.01
CA LEU A 187 19.46 19.82 5.49
C LEU A 187 18.29 19.49 4.57
N ASN A 188 17.51 20.48 4.16
CA ASN A 188 16.42 20.29 3.22
C ASN A 188 16.92 19.71 1.90
N ALA A 189 17.98 20.29 1.32
CA ALA A 189 18.57 19.79 0.08
C ALA A 189 19.10 18.36 0.23
N LEU A 190 19.76 18.04 1.35
CA LEU A 190 20.24 16.69 1.64
C LEU A 190 19.09 15.67 1.68
N CYS A 191 18.01 15.96 2.41
CA CYS A 191 16.85 15.08 2.49
C CYS A 191 16.22 14.85 1.12
N VAL A 192 16.02 15.93 0.33
CA VAL A 192 15.46 15.83 -1.03
C VAL A 192 16.33 14.94 -1.92
N ARG A 193 17.63 15.16 -1.94
CA ARG A 193 18.58 14.38 -2.75
C ARG A 193 18.61 12.90 -2.35
N LEU A 194 18.60 12.65 -1.05
CA LEU A 194 18.61 11.27 -0.52
C LEU A 194 17.34 10.52 -0.91
N VAL A 195 16.16 11.13 -0.69
CA VAL A 195 14.89 10.50 -1.03
C VAL A 195 14.76 10.32 -2.55
N PHE A 196 15.30 11.25 -3.34
CA PHE A 196 15.38 11.05 -4.78
C PHE A 196 16.23 9.81 -5.13
N CYS A 197 17.39 9.61 -4.50
CA CYS A 197 18.24 8.45 -4.73
C CYS A 197 17.52 7.13 -4.40
N LEU A 198 16.80 7.09 -3.27
CA LEU A 198 15.99 5.94 -2.85
C LEU A 198 14.86 5.66 -3.86
N TYR A 199 14.14 6.69 -4.27
CA TYR A 199 13.12 6.56 -5.32
C TYR A 199 13.70 6.11 -6.67
N ALA A 200 14.83 6.68 -7.06
CA ALA A 200 15.46 6.40 -8.35
C ALA A 200 15.98 4.95 -8.47
N GLU A 201 16.44 4.36 -7.37
CA GLU A 201 16.85 2.94 -7.38
C GLU A 201 15.64 2.01 -7.49
N ASP A 202 14.57 2.27 -6.74
CA ASP A 202 13.35 1.45 -6.75
C ASP A 202 12.55 1.61 -8.05
N ALA A 203 12.49 2.81 -8.60
CA ALA A 203 11.84 3.11 -9.88
C ALA A 203 12.68 2.68 -11.11
N GLY A 204 13.88 2.11 -10.91
CA GLY A 204 14.76 1.66 -11.98
C GLY A 204 15.46 2.77 -12.76
N ILE A 205 15.42 4.03 -12.29
CA ILE A 205 16.06 5.19 -12.95
C ILE A 205 17.57 5.01 -12.98
N PHE A 206 18.16 4.42 -11.95
CA PHE A 206 19.60 4.12 -11.86
C PHE A 206 20.02 2.89 -12.67
N GLY A 207 19.10 2.21 -13.34
CA GLY A 207 19.38 1.06 -14.21
C GLY A 207 19.30 -0.30 -13.52
N ARG A 208 19.52 -0.39 -12.21
CA ARG A 208 19.30 -1.61 -11.42
C ARG A 208 18.74 -1.29 -10.02
N HIS A 209 17.99 -2.22 -9.49
CA HIS A 209 17.48 -2.16 -8.12
C HIS A 209 18.63 -2.23 -7.11
N LEU A 210 18.50 -1.54 -5.97
CA LEU A 210 19.50 -1.43 -4.89
C LEU A 210 20.88 -0.88 -5.33
N MET A 211 20.92 -0.08 -6.40
CA MET A 211 22.19 0.48 -6.87
C MET A 211 22.77 1.52 -5.90
N PHE A 212 21.92 2.37 -5.36
CA PHE A 212 22.29 3.36 -4.34
C PHE A 212 22.65 2.67 -3.01
N HIS A 213 21.84 1.71 -2.60
CA HIS A 213 22.06 0.90 -1.40
C HIS A 213 23.44 0.23 -1.43
N ASP A 214 23.76 -0.51 -2.50
CA ASP A 214 25.02 -1.24 -2.64
C ASP A 214 26.21 -0.29 -2.60
N TYR A 215 26.11 0.83 -3.32
CA TYR A 215 27.15 1.85 -3.32
C TYR A 215 27.40 2.41 -1.92
N LEU A 216 26.34 2.82 -1.20
CA LEU A 216 26.49 3.39 0.12
C LEU A 216 26.96 2.35 1.15
N SER A 217 26.48 1.10 1.05
CA SER A 217 26.91 -0.03 1.89
C SER A 217 28.41 -0.36 1.71
N ALA A 218 28.89 -0.31 0.48
CA ALA A 218 30.33 -0.49 0.22
C ALA A 218 31.21 0.62 0.85
N HIS A 219 30.60 1.80 1.10
CA HIS A 219 31.31 2.98 1.61
C HIS A 219 30.80 3.45 2.99
N GLU A 220 30.25 2.56 3.82
CA GLU A 220 29.64 2.90 5.12
C GLU A 220 30.55 3.78 6.02
N ARG A 221 31.82 3.46 6.08
CA ARG A 221 32.81 4.18 6.93
C ARG A 221 33.07 5.60 6.45
N GLU A 222 32.85 5.88 5.17
CA GLU A 222 33.07 7.14 4.51
C GLU A 222 31.78 7.67 3.86
N ALA A 223 30.61 7.28 4.40
CA ALA A 223 29.29 7.55 3.84
C ALA A 223 29.07 9.02 3.47
N ARG A 224 29.56 9.93 4.32
CA ARG A 224 29.52 11.38 4.02
C ARG A 224 30.24 11.71 2.70
N ARG A 225 31.43 11.15 2.51
CA ARG A 225 32.24 11.36 1.32
C ARG A 225 31.57 10.74 0.11
N ALA A 226 31.09 9.52 0.26
CA ALA A 226 30.37 8.79 -0.76
C ALA A 226 29.14 9.57 -1.27
N LEU A 227 28.34 10.18 -0.38
CA LEU A 227 27.21 11.01 -0.79
C LEU A 227 27.64 12.29 -1.53
N ILE A 228 28.73 12.94 -1.12
CA ILE A 228 29.27 14.12 -1.81
C ILE A 228 29.69 13.76 -3.24
N ASP A 229 30.44 12.67 -3.38
CA ASP A 229 30.96 12.22 -4.68
C ASP A 229 29.81 11.74 -5.58
N LEU A 230 28.82 11.02 -5.03
CA LEU A 230 27.62 10.61 -5.75
C LEU A 230 26.81 11.80 -6.26
N PHE A 231 26.52 12.78 -5.40
CA PHE A 231 25.73 13.95 -5.80
C PHE A 231 26.43 14.76 -6.89
N ARG A 232 27.77 14.84 -6.88
CA ARG A 232 28.53 15.47 -7.94
C ARG A 232 28.42 14.69 -9.26
N VAL A 233 28.50 13.37 -9.21
CA VAL A 233 28.39 12.52 -10.41
C VAL A 233 27.01 12.59 -11.02
N LEU A 234 25.96 12.62 -10.18
CA LEU A 234 24.57 12.76 -10.66
C LEU A 234 24.32 14.11 -11.37
N ASP A 235 25.10 15.14 -11.09
CA ASP A 235 25.03 16.45 -11.78
C ASP A 235 25.94 16.57 -13.01
N GLN A 236 26.85 15.60 -13.22
CA GLN A 236 27.82 15.62 -14.31
C GLN A 236 27.40 14.71 -15.47
N LYS A 237 27.46 15.25 -16.69
CA LYS A 237 27.31 14.41 -17.88
C LYS A 237 28.47 13.43 -18.00
N PRO A 238 28.27 12.25 -18.59
CA PRO A 238 29.32 11.24 -18.73
C PRO A 238 30.62 11.76 -19.36
N GLU A 239 30.51 12.70 -20.31
CA GLU A 239 31.64 13.30 -21.02
C GLU A 239 32.47 14.27 -20.17
N GLU A 240 31.91 14.74 -19.07
CA GLU A 240 32.51 15.74 -18.15
C GLU A 240 33.14 15.08 -16.93
N ARG A 241 32.98 13.74 -16.79
CA ARG A 241 33.46 12.99 -15.63
C ARG A 241 34.95 12.67 -15.73
N ASP A 242 35.58 12.51 -14.55
CA ASP A 242 36.94 12.01 -14.46
C ASP A 242 37.04 10.60 -15.09
N PRO A 243 37.89 10.38 -16.11
CA PRO A 243 38.02 9.08 -16.75
C PRO A 243 38.65 8.02 -15.84
N TYR A 244 39.17 8.38 -14.69
CA TYR A 244 39.76 7.48 -13.68
C TYR A 244 38.88 7.31 -12.43
N MET A 245 37.60 7.72 -12.52
CA MET A 245 36.63 7.53 -11.48
C MET A 245 36.39 6.03 -11.23
N ASP A 246 36.07 5.69 -9.97
CA ASP A 246 35.70 4.31 -9.60
C ASP A 246 34.47 3.83 -10.41
N ASP A 247 34.52 2.57 -10.88
CA ASP A 247 33.53 2.00 -11.79
C ASP A 247 32.11 2.00 -11.21
N ASP A 248 31.98 1.76 -9.91
CA ASP A 248 30.70 1.75 -9.20
C ASP A 248 30.03 3.14 -9.17
N LEU A 249 30.83 4.19 -9.02
CA LEU A 249 30.39 5.58 -9.06
C LEU A 249 30.12 6.03 -10.50
N ALA A 250 30.97 5.65 -11.45
CA ALA A 250 30.83 5.97 -12.87
C ALA A 250 29.56 5.37 -13.50
N ALA A 251 29.05 4.29 -12.94
CA ALA A 251 27.84 3.59 -13.42
C ALA A 251 26.55 4.38 -13.19
N PHE A 252 26.51 5.36 -12.26
CA PHE A 252 25.31 6.16 -12.04
C PHE A 252 25.00 7.06 -13.24
N PRO A 253 23.70 7.23 -13.61
CA PRO A 253 23.32 8.09 -14.71
C PRO A 253 23.47 9.58 -14.37
N TYR A 254 23.46 10.42 -15.38
CA TYR A 254 23.29 11.88 -15.20
C TYR A 254 21.82 12.20 -14.93
N VAL A 255 21.55 12.98 -13.89
CA VAL A 255 20.22 13.45 -13.51
C VAL A 255 20.04 14.91 -13.92
N ASN A 256 19.34 15.12 -15.03
CA ASN A 256 19.03 16.46 -15.51
C ASN A 256 17.91 17.09 -14.66
N GLY A 257 18.04 18.37 -14.30
CA GLY A 257 16.97 19.10 -13.59
C GLY A 257 17.45 20.00 -12.45
N GLY A 258 18.75 20.10 -12.22
CA GLY A 258 19.34 21.03 -11.24
C GLY A 258 19.19 20.61 -9.77
N LEU A 259 18.64 19.43 -9.49
CA LEU A 259 18.51 18.93 -8.11
C LEU A 259 19.86 18.81 -7.40
N PHE A 260 20.90 18.44 -8.13
CA PHE A 260 22.24 18.21 -7.60
C PHE A 260 23.21 19.38 -7.87
N SER A 261 22.80 20.44 -8.58
CA SER A 261 23.68 21.53 -9.05
C SER A 261 24.24 22.42 -7.96
N ASP A 262 23.59 22.56 -6.79
CA ASP A 262 24.14 23.35 -5.68
C ASP A 262 25.19 22.52 -4.91
N GLU A 263 26.46 22.75 -5.17
CA GLU A 263 27.59 22.10 -4.51
C GLU A 263 27.85 22.64 -3.08
N ASN A 264 27.22 23.77 -2.69
CA ASN A 264 27.50 24.43 -1.42
C ASN A 264 26.70 23.88 -0.24
N ILE A 265 25.92 22.81 -0.44
CA ILE A 265 25.22 22.19 0.67
C ILE A 265 26.20 21.57 1.66
N ILE A 266 25.96 21.79 2.93
CA ILE A 266 26.76 21.21 4.01
C ILE A 266 26.14 19.87 4.40
N ILE A 267 26.83 18.77 4.10
CA ILE A 267 26.47 17.43 4.58
C ILE A 267 27.16 17.21 5.93
N PRO A 268 26.43 16.85 7.01
CA PRO A 268 27.02 16.64 8.33
C PRO A 268 27.79 15.31 8.37
N ARG A 269 28.38 15.00 9.50
CA ARG A 269 28.92 13.65 9.74
C ARG A 269 27.76 12.67 9.81
N LEU A 270 27.93 11.51 9.18
CA LEU A 270 26.97 10.41 9.25
C LEU A 270 27.54 9.38 10.23
N ASN A 271 26.83 9.18 11.34
CA ASN A 271 27.17 8.12 12.26
C ASN A 271 26.59 6.77 11.78
N GLU A 272 26.98 5.66 12.43
CA GLU A 272 26.53 4.32 12.06
C GLU A 272 25.00 4.17 12.14
N GLU A 273 24.35 4.86 13.07
CA GLU A 273 22.89 4.83 13.22
C GLU A 273 22.18 5.45 12.01
N ILE A 274 22.67 6.59 11.51
CA ILE A 274 22.12 7.25 10.33
C ILE A 274 22.36 6.40 9.08
N VAL A 275 23.56 5.85 8.92
CA VAL A 275 23.86 4.97 7.79
C VAL A 275 22.96 3.72 7.82
N SER A 276 22.79 3.10 8.98
CA SER A 276 21.87 1.98 9.15
C SER A 276 20.40 2.37 8.89
N LEU A 277 19.99 3.57 9.29
CA LEU A 277 18.64 4.10 9.01
C LEU A 277 18.40 4.23 7.51
N ILE A 278 19.37 4.76 6.77
CA ILE A 278 19.28 4.90 5.31
C ILE A 278 19.23 3.53 4.64
N LEU A 279 20.18 2.63 4.95
CA LEU A 279 20.33 1.35 4.27
C LEU A 279 19.17 0.39 4.58
N ARG A 280 18.80 0.25 5.84
CA ARG A 280 17.78 -0.71 6.25
C ARG A 280 16.36 -0.14 6.14
N ARG A 281 16.03 0.86 6.96
CA ARG A 281 14.65 1.34 7.03
C ARG A 281 14.21 2.11 5.80
N ALA A 282 15.13 2.89 5.20
CA ALA A 282 14.77 3.72 4.06
C ALA A 282 14.96 3.03 2.72
N SER A 283 15.93 2.12 2.54
CA SER A 283 16.15 1.42 1.28
C SER A 283 15.57 0.00 1.30
N GLU A 284 15.93 -0.87 2.27
CA GLU A 284 15.49 -2.27 2.25
C GLU A 284 14.02 -2.46 2.65
N ASP A 285 13.55 -1.75 3.69
CA ASP A 285 12.24 -1.98 4.29
C ASP A 285 11.10 -1.19 3.63
N PHE A 286 11.40 -0.26 2.72
CA PHE A 286 10.42 0.63 2.11
C PHE A 286 10.58 0.71 0.59
N ASP A 287 9.51 0.41 -0.14
CA ASP A 287 9.45 0.50 -1.61
C ASP A 287 8.97 1.89 -2.06
N TRP A 288 9.90 2.74 -2.48
CA TRP A 288 9.64 4.09 -2.96
C TRP A 288 8.95 4.11 -4.32
N SER A 289 9.06 3.06 -5.13
CA SER A 289 8.38 2.98 -6.44
C SER A 289 6.86 2.92 -6.32
N ALA A 290 6.35 2.53 -5.14
CA ALA A 290 4.93 2.50 -4.83
C ALA A 290 4.32 3.91 -4.62
N ILE A 291 5.14 4.96 -4.53
CA ILE A 291 4.69 6.35 -4.40
C ILE A 291 4.48 6.94 -5.79
N SER A 292 3.28 7.49 -6.04
CA SER A 292 3.05 8.19 -7.31
C SER A 292 3.89 9.48 -7.39
N PRO A 293 4.33 9.90 -8.60
CA PRO A 293 5.10 11.13 -8.79
C PRO A 293 4.41 12.38 -8.22
N THR A 294 3.08 12.42 -8.23
CA THR A 294 2.29 13.54 -7.68
C THR A 294 2.42 13.60 -6.15
N ILE A 295 2.34 12.45 -5.49
CA ILE A 295 2.47 12.33 -4.05
C ILE A 295 3.91 12.58 -3.61
N PHE A 296 4.87 12.12 -4.41
CA PHE A 296 6.27 12.38 -4.19
C PHE A 296 6.54 13.90 -4.04
N GLY A 297 6.00 14.71 -4.96
CA GLY A 297 6.07 16.18 -4.86
C GLY A 297 5.44 16.74 -3.59
N ALA A 298 4.26 16.26 -3.20
CA ALA A 298 3.55 16.70 -1.99
C ALA A 298 4.28 16.30 -0.68
N VAL A 299 4.88 15.12 -0.62
CA VAL A 299 5.71 14.68 0.52
C VAL A 299 6.89 15.63 0.71
N PHE A 300 7.53 16.01 -0.38
CA PHE A 300 8.63 16.98 -0.32
C PHE A 300 8.17 18.34 0.18
N GLU A 301 7.12 18.89 -0.38
CA GLU A 301 6.60 20.21 0.00
C GLU A 301 6.20 20.25 1.48
N SER A 302 5.52 19.22 1.97
CA SER A 302 5.10 19.13 3.38
C SER A 302 6.27 18.94 4.35
N THR A 303 7.30 18.20 3.95
CA THR A 303 8.46 17.90 4.82
C THR A 303 9.42 19.09 4.90
N LEU A 304 9.51 19.87 3.84
CA LEU A 304 10.42 21.01 3.74
C LEU A 304 9.84 22.31 4.32
N ASN A 305 8.54 22.36 4.58
CA ASN A 305 7.91 23.55 5.15
C ASN A 305 7.98 23.54 6.69
N PRO A 306 8.76 24.48 7.33
CA PRO A 306 8.92 24.52 8.79
C PRO A 306 7.63 24.77 9.56
N GLU A 307 6.61 25.38 8.92
CA GLU A 307 5.33 25.71 9.56
C GLU A 307 4.44 24.47 9.71
N THR A 308 4.45 23.55 8.74
CA THR A 308 3.68 22.30 8.80
C THR A 308 4.25 21.31 9.80
N ARG A 309 5.56 21.34 10.07
CA ARG A 309 6.20 20.46 11.07
C ARG A 309 5.88 20.83 12.52
N ARG A 310 5.74 22.13 12.83
CA ARG A 310 5.43 22.60 14.20
C ARG A 310 3.99 22.30 14.63
N SER A 311 3.07 22.09 13.72
CA SER A 311 1.67 21.86 14.01
C SER A 311 1.30 20.39 14.33
N GLY A 312 2.26 19.45 14.31
CA GLY A 312 2.10 18.09 14.85
C GLY A 312 0.96 17.26 14.26
N GLY A 313 0.43 17.63 13.10
CA GLY A 313 -0.65 16.89 12.47
C GLY A 313 -0.75 17.19 10.99
N MET A 314 -0.48 16.20 10.16
CA MET A 314 -0.88 16.23 8.76
C MET A 314 -2.41 16.09 8.71
N HIS A 315 -3.12 17.22 8.65
CA HIS A 315 -4.51 17.22 8.26
C HIS A 315 -4.57 17.29 6.72
N TYR A 316 -4.81 16.14 6.11
CA TYR A 316 -5.28 16.11 4.73
C TYR A 316 -6.78 16.46 4.75
N THR A 317 -7.13 17.60 4.18
CA THR A 317 -8.51 17.94 3.79
C THR A 317 -8.76 17.45 2.37
#